data_de7215b26860d4189d0bfdb5f6553548
#
_entry.id   de7215b26860d4189d0bfdb5f6553548
#
_cell.length_a   1.000
_cell.length_b   1.000
_cell.length_c   1.000
_cell.angle_alpha   90.00
_cell.angle_beta   90.00
_cell.angle_gamma   90.00
#
_symmetry.space_group_name_H-M   'P 1'
#
loop_
_entity.id
_entity.type
_entity.pdbx_description
1 polymer ?
#
loop_
_entity_poly.entity_id
_entity_poly.type
_entity_poly.pdbx_seq_one_letter_code
_entity_poly.pdbx_strand_id
1 'polypeptide(L)'
;MLGKILYAEDDFLTREIVGEKLEEEGYAVVLAKDGKEAWNEFQQNVFDAVILDVDIPVYNGYEVASLIQSENLQIPLIFYSSLTDVEYIKKGFDNGAKVYIVKSGNMEELVVKLKSILRDNSSRLCYLTEQLSFDTLTNKLFMKGREKVLSTLEGKILAVLCKNPNQLVKKDLLLEIGWN
;
A
#
# COMPACT_ATOMS: atom_id res chain seq x y z
N MET A 1 3.90 -13.44 4.22
CA MET A 1 3.70 -12.37 3.24
C MET A 1 3.70 -11.05 3.99
N LEU A 2 4.59 -10.12 3.65
CA LEU A 2 4.79 -8.85 4.39
C LEU A 2 3.76 -7.76 4.01
N GLY A 3 3.05 -7.94 2.89
CA GLY A 3 2.03 -7.01 2.39
C GLY A 3 1.84 -7.15 0.89
N LYS A 4 0.82 -6.47 0.34
CA LYS A 4 0.51 -6.42 -1.10
C LYS A 4 0.81 -5.03 -1.64
N ILE A 5 1.64 -4.96 -2.68
CA ILE A 5 2.14 -3.73 -3.29
C ILE A 5 1.61 -3.61 -4.72
N LEU A 6 1.11 -2.43 -5.09
CA LEU A 6 0.89 -2.06 -6.48
C LEU A 6 2.13 -1.32 -6.97
N TYR A 7 2.69 -1.75 -8.10
CA TYR A 7 3.81 -1.07 -8.75
C TYR A 7 3.48 -0.74 -10.20
N ALA A 8 3.51 0.55 -10.55
CA ALA A 8 3.24 1.05 -11.89
C ALA A 8 4.52 1.59 -12.55
N GLU A 9 4.85 1.06 -13.72
CA GLU A 9 6.06 1.32 -14.49
C GLU A 9 5.81 0.92 -15.95
N ASP A 10 6.11 1.76 -16.92
CA ASP A 10 5.89 1.47 -18.33
C ASP A 10 7.04 0.67 -18.96
N ASP A 11 8.29 0.90 -18.52
CA ASP A 11 9.42 0.11 -18.98
C ASP A 11 9.32 -1.34 -18.48
N PHE A 12 9.19 -2.26 -19.42
CA PHE A 12 8.98 -3.68 -19.12
C PHE A 12 10.10 -4.26 -18.25
N LEU A 13 11.38 -3.98 -18.60
CA LEU A 13 12.50 -4.58 -17.88
C LEU A 13 12.59 -4.04 -16.44
N THR A 14 12.45 -2.74 -16.27
CA THR A 14 12.45 -2.09 -14.96
C THR A 14 11.30 -2.64 -14.10
N ARG A 15 10.10 -2.77 -14.69
CA ARG A 15 8.93 -3.27 -13.99
C ARG A 15 9.12 -4.69 -13.47
N GLU A 16 9.64 -5.61 -14.32
CA GLU A 16 9.89 -7.00 -13.91
C GLU A 16 10.98 -7.09 -12.84
N ILE A 17 12.13 -6.43 -13.07
CA ILE A 17 13.26 -6.49 -12.11
C ILE A 17 12.89 -5.94 -10.74
N VAL A 18 12.16 -4.82 -10.68
CA VAL A 18 11.70 -4.25 -9.41
C VAL A 18 10.63 -5.13 -8.78
N GLY A 19 9.72 -5.67 -9.59
CA GLY A 19 8.72 -6.63 -9.13
C GLY A 19 9.33 -7.85 -8.48
N GLU A 20 10.25 -8.53 -9.17
CA GLU A 20 10.99 -9.69 -8.65
C GLU A 20 11.73 -9.36 -7.34
N LYS A 21 12.42 -8.21 -7.30
CA LYS A 21 13.11 -7.77 -6.08
C LYS A 21 12.17 -7.59 -4.90
N LEU A 22 10.99 -7.00 -5.11
CA LEU A 22 9.99 -6.84 -4.05
C LEU A 22 9.40 -8.18 -3.61
N GLU A 23 9.21 -9.13 -4.54
CA GLU A 23 8.76 -10.49 -4.24
C GLU A 23 9.79 -11.27 -3.43
N GLU A 24 11.09 -11.17 -3.77
CA GLU A 24 12.20 -11.74 -2.99
C GLU A 24 12.21 -11.22 -1.55
N GLU A 25 11.81 -9.97 -1.34
CA GLU A 25 11.68 -9.35 -0.02
C GLU A 25 10.41 -9.76 0.74
N GLY A 26 9.57 -10.62 0.13
CA GLY A 26 8.39 -11.25 0.75
C GLY A 26 7.07 -10.50 0.56
N TYR A 27 6.99 -9.56 -0.38
CA TYR A 27 5.76 -8.86 -0.74
C TYR A 27 4.99 -9.62 -1.83
N ALA A 28 3.66 -9.48 -1.87
CA ALA A 28 2.89 -9.78 -3.07
C ALA A 28 2.87 -8.53 -3.96
N VAL A 29 3.23 -8.66 -5.22
CA VAL A 29 3.31 -7.52 -6.13
C VAL A 29 2.29 -7.65 -7.24
N VAL A 30 1.55 -6.55 -7.49
CA VAL A 30 0.72 -6.39 -8.67
C VAL A 30 1.39 -5.35 -9.55
N LEU A 31 1.75 -5.75 -10.77
CA LEU A 31 2.42 -4.91 -11.74
C LEU A 31 1.39 -4.23 -12.65
N ALA A 32 1.61 -2.96 -12.95
CA ALA A 32 0.82 -2.19 -13.92
C ALA A 32 1.77 -1.51 -14.91
N LYS A 33 1.46 -1.59 -16.20
CA LYS A 33 2.29 -1.01 -17.26
C LYS A 33 1.93 0.43 -17.62
N ASP A 34 0.82 0.92 -17.12
CA ASP A 34 0.33 2.28 -17.33
C ASP A 34 -0.56 2.74 -16.18
N GLY A 35 -0.84 4.04 -16.14
CA GLY A 35 -1.62 4.62 -15.05
C GLY A 35 -3.09 4.19 -15.03
N LYS A 36 -3.66 3.80 -16.18
CA LYS A 36 -5.04 3.29 -16.23
C LYS A 36 -5.12 1.89 -15.64
N GLU A 37 -4.17 1.02 -15.97
CA GLU A 37 -4.06 -0.31 -15.38
C GLU A 37 -3.84 -0.21 -13.87
N ALA A 38 -2.92 0.68 -13.44
CA ALA A 38 -2.68 0.93 -12.03
C ALA A 38 -3.95 1.36 -11.28
N TRP A 39 -4.73 2.27 -11.85
CA TRP A 39 -6.00 2.69 -11.27
C TRP A 39 -7.03 1.56 -11.21
N ASN A 40 -7.16 0.77 -12.28
CA ASN A 40 -8.08 -0.37 -12.33
C ASN A 40 -7.73 -1.43 -11.28
N GLU A 41 -6.45 -1.78 -11.17
CA GLU A 41 -5.97 -2.73 -10.16
C GLU A 41 -6.23 -2.19 -8.75
N PHE A 42 -6.00 -0.89 -8.53
CA PHE A 42 -6.25 -0.26 -7.25
C PHE A 42 -7.72 -0.33 -6.83
N GLN A 43 -8.65 -0.17 -7.78
CA GLN A 43 -10.08 -0.26 -7.49
C GLN A 43 -10.57 -1.69 -7.20
N GLN A 44 -9.86 -2.71 -7.67
CA GLN A 44 -10.27 -4.12 -7.53
C GLN A 44 -9.59 -4.83 -6.37
N ASN A 45 -8.50 -4.29 -5.85
CA ASN A 45 -7.67 -4.93 -4.84
C ASN A 45 -7.42 -4.00 -3.66
N VAL A 46 -6.99 -4.58 -2.54
CA VAL A 46 -6.50 -3.85 -1.38
C VAL A 46 -4.98 -3.95 -1.36
N PHE A 47 -4.32 -2.82 -1.18
CA PHE A 47 -2.87 -2.72 -1.13
C PHE A 47 -2.40 -2.13 0.20
N ASP A 48 -1.20 -2.50 0.62
CA ASP A 48 -0.52 -1.95 1.79
C ASP A 48 0.34 -0.71 1.42
N ALA A 49 0.78 -0.61 0.16
CA ALA A 49 1.42 0.57 -0.41
C ALA A 49 1.28 0.59 -1.94
N VAL A 50 1.46 1.78 -2.53
CA VAL A 50 1.49 1.99 -3.98
C VAL A 50 2.80 2.67 -4.36
N ILE A 51 3.49 2.10 -5.35
CA ILE A 51 4.72 2.62 -5.93
C ILE A 51 4.39 3.05 -7.36
N LEU A 52 4.70 4.29 -7.71
CA LEU A 52 4.38 4.87 -9.01
C LEU A 52 5.64 5.46 -9.65
N ASP A 53 5.92 5.10 -10.89
CA ASP A 53 6.72 6.01 -11.69
C ASP A 53 5.86 7.22 -12.07
N VAL A 54 6.53 8.36 -12.24
CA VAL A 54 5.89 9.60 -12.64
C VAL A 54 5.54 9.58 -14.13
N ASP A 55 6.47 9.11 -14.97
CA ASP A 55 6.37 9.17 -16.43
C ASP A 55 5.83 7.86 -17.00
N ILE A 56 4.58 7.56 -16.71
CA ILE A 56 3.84 6.43 -17.27
C ILE A 56 2.69 6.90 -18.15
N PRO A 57 2.32 6.14 -19.20
CA PRO A 57 1.31 6.55 -20.17
C PRO A 57 -0.11 6.47 -19.61
N VAL A 58 -1.06 7.07 -20.34
CA VAL A 58 -2.50 7.18 -20.13
C VAL A 58 -2.84 8.13 -18.96
N TYR A 59 -2.55 7.76 -17.74
CA TYR A 59 -2.51 8.63 -16.56
C TYR A 59 -1.07 8.61 -16.02
N ASN A 60 -0.46 9.78 -15.89
CA ASN A 60 0.86 9.85 -15.27
C ASN A 60 0.77 9.53 -13.76
N GLY A 61 1.92 9.26 -13.13
CA GLY A 61 1.94 8.86 -11.72
C GLY A 61 1.27 9.85 -10.77
N TYR A 62 1.33 11.16 -11.06
CA TYR A 62 0.65 12.18 -10.24
C TYR A 62 -0.87 12.12 -10.37
N GLU A 63 -1.37 11.86 -11.58
CA GLU A 63 -2.80 11.69 -11.82
C GLU A 63 -3.33 10.45 -11.10
N VAL A 64 -2.60 9.34 -11.15
CA VAL A 64 -2.94 8.12 -10.40
C VAL A 64 -2.93 8.39 -8.90
N ALA A 65 -1.90 9.07 -8.38
CA ALA A 65 -1.83 9.45 -6.97
C ALA A 65 -3.02 10.32 -6.54
N SER A 66 -3.39 11.29 -7.37
CA SER A 66 -4.54 12.18 -7.13
C SER A 66 -5.87 11.40 -7.09
N LEU A 67 -6.06 10.43 -8.02
CA LEU A 67 -7.22 9.55 -8.03
C LEU A 67 -7.29 8.71 -6.75
N ILE A 68 -6.17 8.12 -6.33
CA ILE A 68 -6.09 7.34 -5.09
C ILE A 68 -6.44 8.19 -3.87
N GLN A 69 -5.92 9.41 -3.80
CA GLN A 69 -6.23 10.33 -2.69
C GLN A 69 -7.69 10.78 -2.66
N SER A 70 -8.34 10.92 -3.82
CA SER A 70 -9.75 11.30 -3.89
C SER A 70 -10.68 10.28 -3.22
N GLU A 71 -10.25 9.01 -3.11
CA GLU A 71 -10.94 7.96 -2.36
C GLU A 71 -10.75 8.09 -0.83
N ASN A 72 -10.11 9.16 -0.37
CA ASN A 72 -9.82 9.45 1.05
C ASN A 72 -9.02 8.34 1.75
N LEU A 73 -8.08 7.73 1.04
CA LEU A 73 -7.31 6.58 1.50
C LEU A 73 -5.96 7.03 2.07
N GLN A 74 -5.66 6.59 3.27
CA GLN A 74 -4.34 6.81 3.90
C GLN A 74 -3.30 5.76 3.47
N ILE A 75 -3.39 5.29 2.22
CA ILE A 75 -2.41 4.36 1.70
C ILE A 75 -1.08 5.07 1.41
N PRO A 76 0.07 4.50 1.80
CA PRO A 76 1.35 5.07 1.45
C PRO A 76 1.57 5.12 -0.05
N LEU A 77 1.82 6.32 -0.57
CA LEU A 77 2.24 6.55 -1.95
C LEU A 77 3.75 6.81 -1.98
N ILE A 78 4.44 6.10 -2.85
CA ILE A 78 5.88 6.23 -3.09
C ILE A 78 6.05 6.54 -4.57
N PHE A 79 6.71 7.67 -4.89
CA PHE A 79 7.19 7.86 -6.25
C PHE A 79 8.58 7.24 -6.39
N TYR A 80 8.76 6.45 -7.44
CA TYR A 80 10.03 5.85 -7.83
C TYR A 80 10.28 6.17 -9.30
N SER A 81 11.04 7.25 -9.58
CA SER A 81 11.15 7.84 -10.90
C SER A 81 12.57 8.28 -11.25
N SER A 82 12.87 8.36 -12.54
CA SER A 82 14.14 8.91 -13.04
C SER A 82 14.18 10.43 -13.05
N LEU A 83 13.06 11.11 -12.79
CA LEU A 83 12.99 12.58 -12.76
C LEU A 83 13.64 13.11 -11.47
N THR A 84 14.66 13.96 -11.62
CA THR A 84 15.51 14.43 -10.51
C THR A 84 15.27 15.89 -10.12
N ASP A 85 14.59 16.67 -10.96
CA ASP A 85 14.39 18.09 -10.69
C ASP A 85 13.49 18.33 -9.47
N VAL A 86 13.87 19.31 -8.68
CA VAL A 86 13.17 19.64 -7.40
C VAL A 86 11.68 19.91 -7.62
N GLU A 87 11.29 20.45 -8.77
CA GLU A 87 9.89 20.71 -9.10
C GLU A 87 9.07 19.42 -9.19
N TYR A 88 9.60 18.36 -9.80
CA TYR A 88 8.95 17.05 -9.85
C TYR A 88 8.82 16.42 -8.47
N ILE A 89 9.89 16.51 -7.68
CA ILE A 89 9.91 15.99 -6.31
C ILE A 89 8.86 16.72 -5.46
N LYS A 90 8.83 18.06 -5.53
CA LYS A 90 7.83 18.88 -4.82
C LYS A 90 6.41 18.50 -5.23
N LYS A 91 6.15 18.39 -6.53
CA LYS A 91 4.87 17.98 -7.06
C LYS A 91 4.46 16.58 -6.56
N GLY A 92 5.43 15.66 -6.38
CA GLY A 92 5.17 14.34 -5.77
C GLY A 92 4.60 14.47 -4.35
N PHE A 93 5.22 15.29 -3.51
CA PHE A 93 4.72 15.52 -2.15
C PHE A 93 3.39 16.27 -2.13
N ASP A 94 3.18 17.24 -3.02
CA ASP A 94 1.90 17.96 -3.16
C ASP A 94 0.76 17.01 -3.57
N ASN A 95 1.07 15.90 -4.26
CA ASN A 95 0.16 14.80 -4.58
C ASN A 95 0.15 13.67 -3.53
N GLY A 96 0.62 13.95 -2.31
CA GLY A 96 0.48 13.11 -1.13
C GLY A 96 1.46 11.95 -1.02
N ALA A 97 2.54 11.97 -1.76
CA ALA A 97 3.60 10.99 -1.55
C ALA A 97 4.17 11.08 -0.15
N LYS A 98 4.40 9.92 0.47
CA LYS A 98 5.21 9.84 1.69
C LYS A 98 6.70 9.95 1.39
N VAL A 99 7.11 9.45 0.23
CA VAL A 99 8.51 9.44 -0.21
C VAL A 99 8.57 9.58 -1.72
N TYR A 100 9.55 10.30 -2.19
CA TYR A 100 10.00 10.34 -3.58
C TYR A 100 11.42 9.79 -3.65
N ILE A 101 11.62 8.77 -4.46
CA ILE A 101 12.91 8.08 -4.65
C ILE A 101 13.33 8.24 -6.09
N VAL A 102 14.54 8.75 -6.30
CA VAL A 102 15.12 8.83 -7.63
C VAL A 102 15.73 7.48 -8.01
N LYS A 103 15.39 6.99 -9.20
CA LYS A 103 15.96 5.76 -9.75
C LYS A 103 17.46 5.95 -9.99
N SER A 104 18.29 5.53 -9.04
CA SER A 104 19.76 5.64 -9.06
C SER A 104 20.44 4.33 -9.46
N GLY A 105 19.69 3.32 -9.85
CA GLY A 105 20.20 1.96 -10.09
C GLY A 105 20.36 1.12 -8.82
N ASN A 106 20.20 1.70 -7.63
CA ASN A 106 20.23 0.98 -6.37
C ASN A 106 18.81 0.80 -5.81
N MET A 107 18.24 -0.39 -6.00
CA MET A 107 16.88 -0.73 -5.52
C MET A 107 16.83 -0.92 -4.00
N GLU A 108 17.95 -1.06 -3.31
CA GLU A 108 17.98 -1.22 -1.85
C GLU A 108 17.36 -0.01 -1.14
N GLU A 109 17.50 1.20 -1.70
CA GLU A 109 16.87 2.39 -1.14
C GLU A 109 15.34 2.26 -1.16
N LEU A 110 14.76 1.78 -2.27
CA LEU A 110 13.32 1.53 -2.39
C LEU A 110 12.86 0.52 -1.33
N VAL A 111 13.56 -0.60 -1.21
CA VAL A 111 13.24 -1.66 -0.25
C VAL A 111 13.28 -1.15 1.19
N VAL A 112 14.36 -0.44 1.56
CA VAL A 112 14.53 0.10 2.92
C VAL A 112 13.43 1.12 3.26
N LYS A 113 13.13 2.04 2.33
CA LYS A 113 12.08 3.04 2.51
C LYS A 113 10.70 2.41 2.60
N LEU A 114 10.39 1.45 1.72
CA LEU A 114 9.13 0.71 1.75
C LEU A 114 8.94 -0.01 3.10
N LYS A 115 9.94 -0.73 3.57
CA LYS A 115 9.93 -1.40 4.89
C LYS A 115 9.69 -0.42 6.04
N SER A 116 10.34 0.73 6.01
CA SER A 116 10.15 1.77 7.03
C SER A 116 8.72 2.31 7.01
N ILE A 117 8.21 2.66 5.83
CA ILE A 117 6.87 3.22 5.66
C ILE A 117 5.78 2.23 6.12
N LEU A 118 5.91 0.96 5.72
CA LEU A 118 4.94 -0.07 6.09
C LEU A 118 4.98 -0.37 7.59
N ARG A 119 6.15 -0.33 8.21
CA ARG A 119 6.29 -0.47 9.66
C ARG A 119 5.65 0.69 10.41
N ASP A 120 5.82 1.92 9.94
CA ASP A 120 5.26 3.13 10.55
C ASP A 120 3.75 3.23 10.32
N ASN A 121 3.26 2.75 9.18
CA ASN A 121 1.83 2.69 8.85
C ASN A 121 1.10 1.52 9.52
N SER A 122 1.80 0.46 9.89
CA SER A 122 1.26 -0.52 10.82
C SER A 122 1.19 0.14 12.20
N SER A 123 0.26 1.08 12.38
CA SER A 123 -0.18 1.42 13.73
C SER A 123 -0.64 0.09 14.31
N ARG A 124 0.22 -0.52 15.10
CA ARG A 124 0.03 -1.83 15.72
C ARG A 124 -1.32 -1.92 16.42
N LEU A 125 -1.80 -0.78 16.91
CA LEU A 125 -3.09 -0.65 17.57
C LEU A 125 -4.03 0.19 16.71
N CYS A 126 -5.05 -0.46 16.17
CA CYS A 126 -6.18 0.19 15.53
C CYS A 126 -7.22 0.51 16.62
N TYR A 127 -7.46 1.78 16.90
CA TYR A 127 -8.50 2.20 17.83
C TYR A 127 -9.85 2.22 17.11
N LEU A 128 -10.71 1.25 17.41
CA LEU A 128 -12.06 1.12 16.85
C LEU A 128 -13.03 2.06 17.57
N THR A 129 -12.82 2.29 18.86
CA THR A 129 -13.48 3.28 19.70
C THR A 129 -12.53 3.75 20.79
N GLU A 130 -12.93 4.72 21.63
CA GLU A 130 -12.13 5.16 22.79
C GLU A 130 -11.75 4.02 23.76
N GLN A 131 -12.53 2.94 23.77
CA GLN A 131 -12.35 1.82 24.70
C GLN A 131 -11.97 0.52 24.02
N LEU A 132 -11.96 0.47 22.68
CA LEU A 132 -11.76 -0.73 21.90
C LEU A 132 -10.59 -0.52 20.94
N SER A 133 -9.54 -1.33 21.10
CA SER A 133 -8.38 -1.33 20.21
C SER A 133 -8.07 -2.74 19.73
N PHE A 134 -7.59 -2.84 18.52
CA PHE A 134 -7.21 -4.09 17.87
C PHE A 134 -5.72 -4.05 17.48
N ASP A 135 -4.97 -5.04 17.94
CA ASP A 135 -3.57 -5.21 17.57
C ASP A 135 -3.50 -5.98 16.23
N THR A 136 -3.22 -5.26 15.16
CA THR A 136 -3.20 -5.80 13.80
C THR A 136 -2.05 -6.78 13.56
N LEU A 137 -1.01 -6.76 14.40
CA LEU A 137 0.14 -7.65 14.29
C LEU A 137 -0.13 -8.99 14.97
N THR A 138 -0.76 -8.95 16.16
CA THR A 138 -1.04 -10.15 16.95
C THR A 138 -2.47 -10.66 16.78
N ASN A 139 -3.30 -9.95 16.02
CA ASN A 139 -4.74 -10.20 15.84
C ASN A 139 -5.51 -10.27 17.18
N LYS A 140 -5.12 -9.43 18.13
CA LYS A 140 -5.72 -9.37 19.46
C LYS A 140 -6.60 -8.15 19.61
N LEU A 141 -7.80 -8.36 20.14
CA LEU A 141 -8.74 -7.31 20.49
C LEU A 141 -8.61 -6.97 21.97
N PHE A 142 -8.56 -5.67 22.28
CA PHE A 142 -8.54 -5.18 23.66
C PHE A 142 -9.77 -4.29 23.91
N MET A 143 -10.50 -4.57 24.97
CA MET A 143 -11.60 -3.74 25.45
C MET A 143 -11.23 -3.21 26.85
N LYS A 144 -11.12 -1.89 27.00
CA LYS A 144 -10.66 -1.25 28.24
C LYS A 144 -9.35 -1.84 28.74
N GLY A 145 -8.39 -2.08 27.82
CA GLY A 145 -7.09 -2.67 28.14
C GLY A 145 -7.07 -4.17 28.44
N ARG A 146 -8.22 -4.85 28.43
CA ARG A 146 -8.32 -6.30 28.66
C ARG A 146 -8.47 -7.03 27.32
N GLU A 147 -7.66 -8.06 27.14
CA GLU A 147 -7.72 -8.92 25.96
C GLU A 147 -9.09 -9.62 25.86
N LYS A 148 -9.66 -9.60 24.66
CA LYS A 148 -10.85 -10.36 24.28
C LYS A 148 -10.46 -11.42 23.28
N VAL A 149 -10.92 -12.65 23.54
CA VAL A 149 -10.66 -13.78 22.65
C VAL A 149 -11.47 -13.59 21.36
N LEU A 150 -10.81 -13.64 20.25
CA LEU A 150 -11.38 -13.69 18.91
C LEU A 150 -11.13 -15.06 18.30
N SER A 151 -12.07 -15.54 17.50
CA SER A 151 -11.77 -16.63 16.58
C SER A 151 -10.74 -16.18 15.54
N THR A 152 -10.04 -17.12 14.92
CA THR A 152 -9.07 -16.83 13.86
C THR A 152 -9.69 -16.02 12.72
N LEU A 153 -10.93 -16.35 12.36
CA LEU A 153 -11.67 -15.65 11.32
C LEU A 153 -12.00 -14.19 11.70
N GLU A 154 -12.49 -13.98 12.91
CA GLU A 154 -12.79 -12.62 13.41
C GLU A 154 -11.54 -11.75 13.44
N GLY A 155 -10.41 -12.31 13.88
CA GLY A 155 -9.13 -11.62 13.87
C GLY A 155 -8.68 -11.23 12.47
N LYS A 156 -8.78 -12.14 11.49
CA LYS A 156 -8.44 -11.88 10.09
C LYS A 156 -9.35 -10.79 9.50
N ILE A 157 -10.66 -10.84 9.73
CA ILE A 157 -11.62 -9.84 9.25
C ILE A 157 -11.31 -8.47 9.85
N LEU A 158 -11.12 -8.39 11.16
CA LEU A 158 -10.78 -7.13 11.84
C LEU A 158 -9.45 -6.55 11.33
N ALA A 159 -8.44 -7.38 11.07
CA ALA A 159 -7.16 -6.93 10.52
C ALA A 159 -7.35 -6.25 9.15
N VAL A 160 -8.21 -6.81 8.29
CA VAL A 160 -8.53 -6.22 6.98
C VAL A 160 -9.31 -4.91 7.13
N LEU A 161 -10.29 -4.87 8.01
CA LEU A 161 -11.08 -3.65 8.26
C LEU A 161 -10.20 -2.53 8.86
N CYS A 162 -9.30 -2.87 9.78
CA CYS A 162 -8.38 -1.92 10.39
C CYS A 162 -7.33 -1.37 9.41
N LYS A 163 -6.94 -2.17 8.42
CA LYS A 163 -6.04 -1.72 7.34
C LYS A 163 -6.73 -0.81 6.32
N ASN A 164 -8.06 -0.81 6.29
CA ASN A 164 -8.86 -0.06 5.32
C ASN A 164 -9.89 0.84 6.06
N PRO A 165 -9.43 1.80 6.88
CA PRO A 165 -10.33 2.68 7.61
C PRO A 165 -11.13 3.54 6.62
N ASN A 166 -12.45 3.61 6.83
CA ASN A 166 -13.37 4.39 6.00
C ASN A 166 -13.54 3.90 4.54
N GLN A 167 -13.15 2.66 4.24
CA GLN A 167 -13.33 2.05 2.91
C GLN A 167 -14.43 0.99 2.93
N LEU A 168 -15.11 0.85 1.81
CA LEU A 168 -15.99 -0.29 1.55
C LEU A 168 -15.14 -1.52 1.21
N VAL A 169 -15.07 -2.45 2.14
CA VAL A 169 -14.45 -3.76 1.90
C VAL A 169 -15.48 -4.67 1.23
N LYS A 170 -15.18 -5.14 0.02
CA LYS A 170 -16.09 -6.04 -0.73
C LYS A 170 -16.29 -7.36 0.03
N LYS A 171 -17.52 -7.86 0.00
CA LYS A 171 -17.87 -9.14 0.63
C LYS A 171 -17.01 -10.31 0.15
N ASP A 172 -16.68 -10.34 -1.13
CA ASP A 172 -15.89 -11.41 -1.74
C ASP A 172 -14.49 -11.49 -1.15
N LEU A 173 -13.84 -10.35 -0.89
CA LEU A 173 -12.56 -10.29 -0.20
C LEU A 173 -12.64 -10.85 1.23
N LEU A 174 -13.73 -10.57 1.96
CA LEU A 174 -13.93 -11.11 3.31
C LEU A 174 -14.20 -12.62 3.28
N LEU A 175 -14.85 -13.12 2.24
CA LEU A 175 -15.08 -14.55 2.06
C LEU A 175 -13.78 -15.31 1.74
N GLU A 176 -12.92 -14.79 0.87
CA GLU A 176 -11.60 -15.39 0.57
C GLU A 176 -10.73 -15.55 1.83
N ILE A 177 -10.80 -14.59 2.75
CA ILE A 177 -10.06 -14.62 4.01
C ILE A 177 -10.60 -15.71 4.95
N GLY A 178 -11.88 -16.01 4.85
CA GLY A 178 -12.56 -16.98 5.72
C GLY A 178 -12.35 -18.45 5.32
N TRP A 179 -11.96 -18.72 4.06
CA TRP A 179 -11.87 -20.08 3.52
C TRP A 179 -10.42 -20.56 3.31
N ASN A 180 -9.41 -19.73 3.58
CA ASN A 180 -7.98 -20.04 3.62
C ASN A 180 -7.46 -19.92 5.06
#